data_25a5cb580f42f91ebac0fd685e6d3df1
#
_entry.id   25a5cb580f42f91ebac0fd685e6d3df1
#
_cell.length_a   1.000
_cell.length_b   1.000
_cell.length_c   1.000
_cell.angle_alpha   90.00
_cell.angle_beta   90.00
_cell.angle_gamma   90.00
#
_symmetry.space_group_name_H-M   'P 1'
#
loop_
_entity.id
_entity.type
_entity.pdbx_description
1 polymer ?
#
loop_
_entity_poly.entity_id
_entity_poly.type
_entity_poly.pdbx_seq_one_letter_code
_entity_poly.pdbx_strand_id
1 'polypeptide(L)'
;TPPVLTLEQLRDTAADAMQPLGPEYVAELRALLDPAHKRMDLATVLGSRSQDAFHVFAPGTPALLFVGLRSGDLESDVEIAHEAGHAMHGQWMLRGHASPLHLNGSAWMTEAFAIYNELRFRDQLYQQAQDPRAKAYYLKSLLDDMVLQLFTSSEEAQLEQSIYQGVAAGTLGTADDLDALTGRVLARFGQQPERYPQLRNTWIGKRLMYEDPNYLVNYLYAGLLAVQLYVQDQRDPEGFRARYLAVLGEGFDRAPNEQVAQLLGHAPDWAALVDADLQVFNQTAAQLQALHARIEAGQGT
;
A
#
# COMPACT_ATOMS: atom_id res chain seq x y z
N THR A 1 -11.68 2.12 -19.60
CA THR A 1 -11.58 2.31 -18.14
C THR A 1 -12.88 1.84 -17.52
N PRO A 2 -12.85 1.00 -16.48
CA PRO A 2 -14.05 0.62 -15.74
C PRO A 2 -14.76 1.86 -15.17
N PRO A 3 -16.07 1.74 -14.87
CA PRO A 3 -16.79 2.84 -14.21
C PRO A 3 -16.24 3.08 -12.80
N VAL A 4 -16.36 4.33 -12.36
CA VAL A 4 -16.06 4.73 -10.98
C VAL A 4 -17.04 4.02 -10.04
N LEU A 5 -16.54 3.52 -8.91
CA LEU A 5 -17.38 2.87 -7.91
C LEU A 5 -18.23 3.91 -7.18
N THR A 6 -19.47 3.56 -6.87
CA THR A 6 -20.22 4.27 -5.84
C THR A 6 -19.63 3.94 -4.47
N LEU A 7 -19.85 4.79 -3.46
CA LEU A 7 -19.38 4.51 -2.10
C LEU A 7 -19.95 3.20 -1.54
N GLU A 8 -21.17 2.81 -1.92
CA GLU A 8 -21.74 1.51 -1.57
C GLU A 8 -20.98 0.35 -2.22
N GLN A 9 -20.68 0.45 -3.51
CA GLN A 9 -19.88 -0.56 -4.23
C GLN A 9 -18.47 -0.66 -3.65
N LEU A 10 -17.83 0.47 -3.33
CA LEU A 10 -16.53 0.49 -2.68
C LEU A 10 -16.56 -0.22 -1.33
N ARG A 11 -17.52 0.14 -0.45
CA ARG A 11 -17.71 -0.51 0.85
C ARG A 11 -17.91 -2.02 0.72
N ASP A 12 -18.77 -2.43 -0.20
CA ASP A 12 -19.08 -3.85 -0.37
C ASP A 12 -17.88 -4.60 -0.95
N THR A 13 -17.16 -4.04 -1.93
CA THR A 13 -15.92 -4.61 -2.47
C THR A 13 -14.83 -4.72 -1.40
N ALA A 14 -14.61 -3.67 -0.59
CA ALA A 14 -13.64 -3.71 0.51
C ALA A 14 -14.00 -4.77 1.55
N ALA A 15 -15.28 -4.87 1.91
CA ALA A 15 -15.76 -5.88 2.85
C ALA A 15 -15.60 -7.31 2.30
N ASP A 16 -15.90 -7.52 1.02
CA ASP A 16 -15.74 -8.81 0.36
C ASP A 16 -14.26 -9.20 0.26
N ALA A 17 -13.37 -8.24 -0.03
CA ALA A 17 -11.93 -8.43 -0.05
C ALA A 17 -11.40 -8.95 1.30
N MET A 18 -11.99 -8.51 2.42
CA MET A 18 -11.57 -8.85 3.78
C MET A 18 -12.35 -10.01 4.41
N GLN A 19 -13.19 -10.73 3.66
CA GLN A 19 -13.90 -11.93 4.15
C GLN A 19 -12.98 -12.96 4.85
N PRO A 20 -11.76 -13.22 4.38
CA PRO A 20 -10.86 -14.15 5.07
C PRO A 20 -10.54 -13.76 6.52
N LEU A 21 -10.58 -12.48 6.87
CA LEU A 21 -10.35 -12.01 8.24
C LEU A 21 -11.53 -12.23 9.19
N GLY A 22 -12.66 -12.74 8.67
CA GLY A 22 -13.80 -13.18 9.46
C GLY A 22 -14.86 -12.11 9.70
N PRO A 23 -16.03 -12.54 10.21
CA PRO A 23 -17.24 -11.71 10.23
C PRO A 23 -17.13 -10.47 11.13
N GLU A 24 -16.36 -10.54 12.21
CA GLU A 24 -16.17 -9.42 13.12
C GLU A 24 -15.39 -8.28 12.45
N TYR A 25 -14.29 -8.64 11.75
CA TYR A 25 -13.50 -7.66 11.00
C TYR A 25 -14.35 -7.02 9.89
N VAL A 26 -15.04 -7.84 9.11
CA VAL A 26 -15.91 -7.39 8.02
C VAL A 26 -17.03 -6.47 8.50
N ALA A 27 -17.66 -6.79 9.62
CA ALA A 27 -18.72 -5.97 10.19
C ALA A 27 -18.20 -4.59 10.62
N GLU A 28 -17.04 -4.53 11.25
CA GLU A 28 -16.41 -3.28 11.66
C GLU A 28 -15.98 -2.43 10.44
N LEU A 29 -15.39 -3.07 9.42
CA LEU A 29 -15.01 -2.39 8.18
C LEU A 29 -16.24 -1.81 7.46
N ARG A 30 -17.35 -2.55 7.40
CA ARG A 30 -18.63 -2.05 6.86
C ARG A 30 -19.13 -0.85 7.66
N ALA A 31 -19.06 -0.91 8.99
CA ALA A 31 -19.47 0.20 9.85
C ALA A 31 -18.57 1.43 9.68
N LEU A 32 -17.25 1.24 9.49
CA LEU A 32 -16.31 2.32 9.19
C LEU A 32 -16.65 3.02 7.88
N LEU A 33 -16.96 2.25 6.83
CA LEU A 33 -17.24 2.74 5.47
C LEU A 33 -18.74 3.03 5.22
N ASP A 34 -19.59 3.02 6.24
CA ASP A 34 -20.99 3.40 6.14
C ASP A 34 -21.20 4.88 6.56
N PRO A 35 -21.69 5.75 5.64
CA PRO A 35 -21.97 7.15 5.96
C PRO A 35 -22.88 7.38 7.16
N ALA A 36 -23.78 6.41 7.46
CA ALA A 36 -24.69 6.51 8.60
C ALA A 36 -23.93 6.56 9.94
N HIS A 37 -22.74 5.98 10.02
CA HIS A 37 -21.89 5.98 11.22
C HIS A 37 -21.03 7.24 11.36
N LYS A 38 -20.98 8.12 10.35
CA LYS A 38 -20.26 9.41 10.37
C LYS A 38 -18.78 9.27 10.77
N ARG A 39 -18.13 8.22 10.26
CA ARG A 39 -16.72 7.90 10.54
C ARG A 39 -15.81 8.24 9.36
N MET A 40 -16.33 8.90 8.34
CA MET A 40 -15.59 9.29 7.14
C MET A 40 -15.80 10.77 6.82
N ASP A 41 -14.73 11.44 6.40
CA ASP A 41 -14.77 12.71 5.71
C ASP A 41 -14.14 12.54 4.33
N LEU A 42 -14.98 12.21 3.35
CA LEU A 42 -14.60 11.97 1.96
C LEU A 42 -15.15 13.11 1.10
N ALA A 43 -14.29 13.89 0.47
CA ALA A 43 -14.73 14.92 -0.45
C ALA A 43 -13.68 15.21 -1.51
N THR A 44 -14.13 15.62 -2.70
CA THR A 44 -13.26 16.07 -3.77
C THR A 44 -12.42 17.27 -3.30
N VAL A 45 -11.13 17.24 -3.63
CA VAL A 45 -10.21 18.35 -3.34
C VAL A 45 -10.61 19.57 -4.14
N LEU A 46 -11.17 20.57 -3.45
CA LEU A 46 -11.58 21.85 -4.01
C LEU A 46 -11.18 22.99 -3.05
N GLY A 47 -10.69 24.08 -3.60
CA GLY A 47 -10.33 25.27 -2.82
C GLY A 47 -9.17 25.00 -1.86
N SER A 48 -9.42 25.19 -0.55
CA SER A 48 -8.43 25.05 0.51
C SER A 48 -8.40 23.66 1.16
N ARG A 49 -9.17 22.69 0.66
CA ARG A 49 -9.15 21.32 1.18
C ARG A 49 -7.79 20.68 0.93
N SER A 50 -7.23 20.05 1.95
CA SER A 50 -6.01 19.24 1.82
C SER A 50 -6.20 18.10 0.83
N GLN A 51 -5.13 17.79 0.11
CA GLN A 51 -5.03 16.59 -0.74
C GLN A 51 -4.59 15.35 0.03
N ASP A 52 -4.35 15.49 1.33
CA ASP A 52 -3.89 14.39 2.18
C ASP A 52 -5.01 13.38 2.41
N ALA A 53 -4.61 12.15 2.68
CA ALA A 53 -5.43 11.12 3.28
C ALA A 53 -4.80 10.75 4.62
N PHE A 54 -5.63 10.48 5.62
CA PHE A 54 -5.18 10.04 6.93
C PHE A 54 -6.33 9.43 7.73
N HIS A 55 -5.96 8.69 8.75
CA HIS A 55 -6.88 8.17 9.75
C HIS A 55 -6.56 8.75 11.13
N VAL A 56 -7.52 8.72 12.02
CA VAL A 56 -7.32 9.04 13.45
C VAL A 56 -8.07 8.04 14.31
N PHE A 57 -7.47 7.66 15.42
CA PHE A 57 -8.12 6.84 16.44
C PHE A 57 -7.56 7.21 17.82
N ALA A 58 -8.36 7.00 18.86
CA ALA A 58 -7.96 7.26 20.24
C ALA A 58 -8.78 6.40 21.21
N PRO A 59 -8.28 6.11 22.41
CA PRO A 59 -9.07 5.45 23.44
C PRO A 59 -10.42 6.14 23.67
N GLY A 60 -11.52 5.37 23.59
CA GLY A 60 -12.87 5.88 23.73
C GLY A 60 -13.48 6.55 22.50
N THR A 61 -12.74 6.63 21.40
CA THR A 61 -13.21 7.19 20.13
C THR A 61 -13.03 6.14 19.02
N PRO A 62 -14.07 5.83 18.23
CA PRO A 62 -13.90 4.94 17.10
C PRO A 62 -12.98 5.58 16.05
N ALA A 63 -12.28 4.75 15.26
CA ALA A 63 -11.42 5.23 14.20
C ALA A 63 -12.23 5.99 13.13
N LEU A 64 -11.63 7.06 12.61
CA LEU A 64 -12.16 7.96 11.60
C LEU A 64 -11.23 8.02 10.39
N LEU A 65 -11.78 8.25 9.20
CA LEU A 65 -11.07 8.46 7.95
C LEU A 65 -11.25 9.87 7.44
N PHE A 66 -10.17 10.43 6.91
CA PHE A 66 -10.18 11.63 6.10
C PHE A 66 -9.48 11.33 4.78
N VAL A 67 -10.17 11.56 3.64
CA VAL A 67 -9.57 11.38 2.31
C VAL A 67 -9.95 12.54 1.41
N GLY A 68 -8.95 13.25 0.92
CA GLY A 68 -9.09 14.27 -0.10
C GLY A 68 -9.11 13.63 -1.49
N LEU A 69 -10.28 13.34 -2.04
CA LEU A 69 -10.43 12.70 -3.35
C LEU A 69 -9.92 13.61 -4.46
N ARG A 70 -9.01 13.12 -5.29
CA ARG A 70 -8.44 13.90 -6.41
C ARG A 70 -9.35 13.92 -7.63
N SER A 71 -9.87 12.76 -7.97
CA SER A 71 -10.85 12.56 -9.05
C SER A 71 -11.62 11.27 -8.75
N GLY A 72 -12.74 11.07 -9.40
CA GLY A 72 -13.45 9.80 -9.31
C GLY A 72 -12.74 8.73 -10.15
N ASP A 73 -11.59 8.27 -9.73
CA ASP A 73 -10.78 7.21 -10.34
C ASP A 73 -10.51 6.08 -9.35
N LEU A 74 -9.97 4.98 -9.86
CA LEU A 74 -9.65 3.80 -9.05
C LEU A 74 -8.66 4.12 -7.91
N GLU A 75 -7.72 5.03 -8.14
CA GLU A 75 -6.70 5.34 -7.14
C GLU A 75 -7.31 6.05 -5.92
N SER A 76 -8.34 6.88 -6.12
CA SER A 76 -9.10 7.45 -5.00
C SER A 76 -9.85 6.38 -4.20
N ASP A 77 -10.41 5.37 -4.87
CA ASP A 77 -11.08 4.25 -4.20
C ASP A 77 -10.07 3.39 -3.40
N VAL A 78 -8.89 3.19 -3.96
CA VAL A 78 -7.79 2.45 -3.31
C VAL A 78 -7.24 3.23 -2.11
N GLU A 79 -7.10 4.55 -2.21
CA GLU A 79 -6.67 5.40 -1.09
C GLU A 79 -7.65 5.30 0.10
N ILE A 80 -8.95 5.19 -0.16
CA ILE A 80 -9.93 4.91 0.90
C ILE A 80 -9.72 3.52 1.51
N ALA A 81 -9.42 2.50 0.70
CA ALA A 81 -9.14 1.15 1.21
C ALA A 81 -7.85 1.10 2.03
N HIS A 82 -6.83 1.88 1.65
CA HIS A 82 -5.57 2.06 2.37
C HIS A 82 -5.82 2.65 3.77
N GLU A 83 -6.46 3.82 3.83
CA GLU A 83 -6.75 4.48 5.10
C GLU A 83 -7.70 3.65 5.98
N ALA A 84 -8.62 2.89 5.36
CA ALA A 84 -9.42 1.93 6.11
C ALA A 84 -8.56 0.83 6.74
N GLY A 85 -7.49 0.38 6.09
CA GLY A 85 -6.52 -0.56 6.64
C GLY A 85 -5.88 -0.03 7.92
N HIS A 86 -5.38 1.20 7.90
CA HIS A 86 -4.85 1.87 9.07
C HIS A 86 -5.89 2.05 10.18
N ALA A 87 -7.09 2.52 9.85
CA ALA A 87 -8.16 2.71 10.81
C ALA A 87 -8.58 1.40 11.48
N MET A 88 -8.66 0.31 10.72
CA MET A 88 -8.93 -1.03 11.24
C MET A 88 -7.83 -1.52 12.17
N HIS A 89 -6.56 -1.27 11.84
CA HIS A 89 -5.44 -1.57 12.74
C HIS A 89 -5.59 -0.82 14.08
N GLY A 90 -5.79 0.50 14.03
CA GLY A 90 -6.04 1.29 15.23
C GLY A 90 -7.23 0.79 16.07
N GLN A 91 -8.33 0.45 15.39
CA GLN A 91 -9.53 -0.07 16.05
C GLN A 91 -9.27 -1.44 16.71
N TRP A 92 -8.45 -2.31 16.11
CA TRP A 92 -8.08 -3.61 16.68
C TRP A 92 -7.15 -3.45 17.89
N MET A 93 -6.17 -2.54 17.84
CA MET A 93 -5.34 -2.22 19.01
C MET A 93 -6.18 -1.74 20.20
N LEU A 94 -7.18 -0.88 19.95
CA LEU A 94 -8.09 -0.42 21.00
C LEU A 94 -8.95 -1.56 21.59
N ARG A 95 -9.42 -2.49 20.76
CA ARG A 95 -10.13 -3.69 21.20
C ARG A 95 -9.25 -4.67 21.96
N GLY A 96 -8.01 -4.83 21.53
CA GLY A 96 -7.01 -5.64 22.20
C GLY A 96 -6.47 -5.03 23.50
N HIS A 97 -6.97 -3.84 23.87
CA HIS A 97 -6.52 -3.09 25.04
C HIS A 97 -5.01 -2.77 25.02
N ALA A 98 -4.45 -2.53 23.83
CA ALA A 98 -3.08 -2.07 23.68
C ALA A 98 -2.86 -0.80 24.54
N SER A 99 -1.70 -0.71 25.20
CA SER A 99 -1.36 0.46 26.00
C SER A 99 -1.34 1.72 25.13
N PRO A 100 -1.90 2.85 25.59
CA PRO A 100 -1.79 4.11 24.85
C PRO A 100 -0.36 4.51 24.48
N LEU A 101 0.63 4.03 25.21
CA LEU A 101 2.07 4.26 24.92
C LEU A 101 2.57 3.43 23.73
N HIS A 102 1.82 2.39 23.30
CA HIS A 102 2.18 1.45 22.26
C HIS A 102 1.19 1.48 21.07
N LEU A 103 0.40 2.55 20.95
CA LEU A 103 -0.51 2.73 19.80
C LEU A 103 0.21 3.28 18.56
N ASN A 104 1.42 3.82 18.73
CA ASN A 104 2.26 4.29 17.63
C ASN A 104 3.57 3.49 17.65
N GLY A 105 4.01 3.08 16.47
CA GLY A 105 5.20 2.26 16.35
C GLY A 105 5.90 2.43 15.00
N SER A 106 6.42 1.35 14.48
CA SER A 106 7.14 1.36 13.22
C SER A 106 6.23 1.72 12.05
N ALA A 107 6.51 2.82 11.36
CA ALA A 107 5.72 3.30 10.23
C ALA A 107 5.58 2.23 9.14
N TRP A 108 6.66 1.51 8.80
CA TRP A 108 6.59 0.46 7.77
C TRP A 108 5.66 -0.71 8.13
N MET A 109 5.46 -1.00 9.42
CA MET A 109 4.49 -2.04 9.82
C MET A 109 3.05 -1.55 9.67
N THR A 110 2.77 -0.31 10.04
CA THR A 110 1.43 0.27 9.84
C THR A 110 1.09 0.36 8.36
N GLU A 111 2.05 0.78 7.53
CA GLU A 111 1.91 0.81 6.08
C GLU A 111 1.69 -0.60 5.49
N ALA A 112 2.35 -1.63 6.01
CA ALA A 112 2.15 -3.00 5.51
C ALA A 112 0.70 -3.48 5.66
N PHE A 113 0.01 -3.12 6.73
CA PHE A 113 -1.40 -3.45 6.91
C PHE A 113 -2.31 -2.68 5.94
N ALA A 114 -2.00 -1.42 5.66
CA ALA A 114 -2.74 -0.61 4.71
C ALA A 114 -2.52 -1.09 3.27
N ILE A 115 -1.27 -1.34 2.86
CA ILE A 115 -0.93 -1.88 1.54
C ILE A 115 -1.54 -3.27 1.33
N TYR A 116 -1.57 -4.12 2.36
CA TYR A 116 -2.29 -5.40 2.27
C TYR A 116 -3.78 -5.20 1.94
N ASN A 117 -4.44 -4.19 2.51
CA ASN A 117 -5.82 -3.84 2.15
C ASN A 117 -5.95 -3.38 0.70
N GLU A 118 -4.98 -2.59 0.19
CA GLU A 118 -4.96 -2.19 -1.22
C GLU A 118 -4.85 -3.39 -2.15
N LEU A 119 -3.90 -4.28 -1.91
CA LEU A 119 -3.69 -5.49 -2.71
C LEU A 119 -4.95 -6.36 -2.75
N ARG A 120 -5.59 -6.55 -1.59
CA ARG A 120 -6.83 -7.31 -1.47
C ARG A 120 -8.00 -6.64 -2.19
N PHE A 121 -8.11 -5.32 -2.08
CA PHE A 121 -9.15 -4.56 -2.76
C PHE A 121 -9.02 -4.63 -4.28
N ARG A 122 -7.81 -4.44 -4.82
CA ARG A 122 -7.51 -4.55 -6.25
C ARG A 122 -7.75 -5.98 -6.77
N ASP A 123 -7.32 -7.00 -6.01
CA ASP A 123 -7.58 -8.40 -6.36
C ASP A 123 -9.08 -8.71 -6.38
N GLN A 124 -9.84 -8.22 -5.40
CA GLN A 124 -11.30 -8.42 -5.36
C GLN A 124 -11.99 -7.81 -6.58
N LEU A 125 -11.59 -6.62 -7.02
CA LEU A 125 -12.08 -6.01 -8.25
C LEU A 125 -11.75 -6.87 -9.48
N TYR A 126 -10.54 -7.43 -9.55
CA TYR A 126 -10.14 -8.35 -10.60
C TYR A 126 -11.00 -9.62 -10.60
N GLN A 127 -11.26 -10.21 -9.43
CA GLN A 127 -12.06 -11.43 -9.29
C GLN A 127 -13.53 -11.19 -9.68
N GLN A 128 -14.11 -10.07 -9.30
CA GLN A 128 -15.52 -9.73 -9.56
C GLN A 128 -15.77 -9.31 -11.01
N ALA A 129 -14.78 -8.79 -11.72
CA ALA A 129 -14.93 -8.32 -13.09
C ALA A 129 -15.33 -9.46 -14.03
N GLN A 130 -16.35 -9.25 -14.87
CA GLN A 130 -16.78 -10.22 -15.87
C GLN A 130 -16.20 -9.89 -17.26
N ASP A 131 -16.09 -8.61 -17.58
CA ASP A 131 -15.49 -8.17 -18.85
C ASP A 131 -13.97 -8.40 -18.84
N PRO A 132 -13.40 -9.11 -19.84
CA PRO A 132 -11.96 -9.37 -19.92
C PRO A 132 -11.08 -8.10 -19.91
N ARG A 133 -11.58 -6.99 -20.49
CA ARG A 133 -10.84 -5.72 -20.50
C ARG A 133 -10.83 -5.07 -19.11
N ALA A 134 -11.94 -5.16 -18.38
CA ALA A 134 -12.01 -4.73 -16.98
C ALA A 134 -11.09 -5.60 -16.11
N LYS A 135 -11.08 -6.92 -16.32
CA LYS A 135 -10.11 -7.82 -15.65
C LYS A 135 -8.67 -7.40 -15.91
N ALA A 136 -8.31 -7.14 -17.17
CA ALA A 136 -6.96 -6.71 -17.51
C ALA A 136 -6.59 -5.37 -16.86
N TYR A 137 -7.55 -4.46 -16.76
CA TYR A 137 -7.35 -3.18 -16.09
C TYR A 137 -7.07 -3.35 -14.60
N TYR A 138 -7.87 -4.13 -13.87
CA TYR A 138 -7.67 -4.35 -12.45
C TYR A 138 -6.43 -5.18 -12.13
N LEU A 139 -6.12 -6.19 -12.95
CA LEU A 139 -4.88 -6.97 -12.79
C LEU A 139 -3.64 -6.11 -13.06
N LYS A 140 -3.74 -5.20 -14.04
CA LYS A 140 -2.68 -4.21 -14.26
C LYS A 140 -2.52 -3.27 -13.06
N SER A 141 -3.62 -2.78 -12.48
CA SER A 141 -3.57 -1.93 -11.29
C SER A 141 -2.92 -2.64 -10.11
N LEU A 142 -3.23 -3.92 -9.89
CA LEU A 142 -2.55 -4.74 -8.87
C LEU A 142 -1.05 -4.87 -9.15
N LEU A 143 -0.66 -5.07 -10.42
CA LEU A 143 0.74 -5.15 -10.81
C LEU A 143 1.46 -3.80 -10.67
N ASP A 144 0.80 -2.70 -11.02
CA ASP A 144 1.34 -1.35 -10.87
C ASP A 144 1.62 -1.02 -9.40
N ASP A 145 0.74 -1.47 -8.48
CA ASP A 145 0.97 -1.33 -7.05
C ASP A 145 2.20 -2.13 -6.59
N MET A 146 2.35 -3.38 -7.03
CA MET A 146 3.57 -4.14 -6.76
C MET A 146 4.83 -3.45 -7.32
N VAL A 147 4.75 -2.78 -8.48
CA VAL A 147 5.84 -1.97 -9.02
C VAL A 147 6.16 -0.80 -8.09
N LEU A 148 5.12 -0.11 -7.61
CA LEU A 148 5.30 0.99 -6.66
C LEU A 148 6.02 0.52 -5.41
N GLN A 149 5.54 -0.55 -4.79
CA GLN A 149 6.06 -1.05 -3.51
C GLN A 149 7.47 -1.63 -3.63
N LEU A 150 7.77 -2.40 -4.66
CA LEU A 150 9.04 -3.12 -4.78
C LEU A 150 10.13 -2.32 -5.49
N PHE A 151 9.78 -1.63 -6.58
CA PHE A 151 10.76 -0.97 -7.44
C PHE A 151 10.85 0.53 -7.19
N THR A 152 9.72 1.24 -7.18
CA THR A 152 9.72 2.70 -6.98
C THR A 152 10.17 3.05 -5.56
N SER A 153 9.68 2.34 -4.54
CA SER A 153 10.12 2.56 -3.16
C SER A 153 11.61 2.26 -2.95
N SER A 154 12.14 1.24 -3.65
CA SER A 154 13.59 0.94 -3.65
C SER A 154 14.41 2.07 -4.29
N GLU A 155 13.92 2.60 -5.42
CA GLU A 155 14.55 3.73 -6.13
C GLU A 155 14.59 4.98 -5.24
N GLU A 156 13.45 5.31 -4.64
CA GLU A 156 13.31 6.48 -3.78
C GLU A 156 14.18 6.38 -2.51
N ALA A 157 14.17 5.23 -1.84
CA ALA A 157 15.03 4.98 -0.69
C ALA A 157 16.53 5.06 -1.05
N GLN A 158 16.93 4.51 -2.20
CA GLN A 158 18.32 4.59 -2.69
C GLN A 158 18.70 6.04 -3.02
N LEU A 159 17.79 6.80 -3.63
CA LEU A 159 18.03 8.20 -3.97
C LEU A 159 18.23 9.03 -2.69
N GLU A 160 17.30 8.94 -1.76
CA GLU A 160 17.35 9.64 -0.48
C GLU A 160 18.63 9.35 0.28
N GLN A 161 18.97 8.08 0.47
CA GLN A 161 20.19 7.66 1.15
C GLN A 161 21.45 8.21 0.46
N SER A 162 21.47 8.16 -0.89
CA SER A 162 22.62 8.65 -1.66
C SER A 162 22.78 10.17 -1.56
N ILE A 163 21.68 10.92 -1.49
CA ILE A 163 21.70 12.37 -1.26
C ILE A 163 22.29 12.67 0.12
N TYR A 164 21.80 12.04 1.18
CA TYR A 164 22.30 12.31 2.53
C TYR A 164 23.78 11.95 2.69
N GLN A 165 24.20 10.81 2.14
CA GLN A 165 25.61 10.41 2.15
C GLN A 165 26.48 11.40 1.39
N GLY A 166 26.05 11.86 0.21
CA GLY A 166 26.78 12.81 -0.61
C GLY A 166 26.90 14.19 0.02
N VAL A 167 25.82 14.69 0.65
CA VAL A 167 25.86 15.95 1.40
C VAL A 167 26.78 15.83 2.62
N ALA A 168 26.66 14.76 3.40
CA ALA A 168 27.52 14.54 4.58
C ALA A 168 29.01 14.40 4.21
N ALA A 169 29.31 13.82 3.05
CA ALA A 169 30.68 13.69 2.52
C ALA A 169 31.19 14.97 1.83
N GLY A 170 30.35 16.00 1.64
CA GLY A 170 30.70 17.23 0.92
C GLY A 170 30.88 17.04 -0.60
N THR A 171 30.35 15.96 -1.16
CA THR A 171 30.41 15.66 -2.61
C THR A 171 29.18 16.13 -3.38
N LEU A 172 28.12 16.56 -2.69
CA LEU A 172 26.92 17.18 -3.26
C LEU A 172 26.72 18.55 -2.60
N GLY A 173 26.65 19.60 -3.42
CA GLY A 173 26.51 20.97 -2.93
C GLY A 173 25.65 21.85 -3.83
N THR A 174 25.31 21.40 -5.02
CA THR A 174 24.54 22.15 -6.01
C THR A 174 23.34 21.38 -6.54
N ALA A 175 22.39 22.06 -7.16
CA ALA A 175 21.28 21.41 -7.85
C ALA A 175 21.77 20.51 -9.01
N ASP A 176 22.82 20.94 -9.72
CA ASP A 176 23.40 20.13 -10.80
C ASP A 176 23.99 18.80 -10.28
N ASP A 177 24.58 18.81 -9.08
CA ASP A 177 25.04 17.56 -8.43
C ASP A 177 23.89 16.62 -8.12
N LEU A 178 22.77 17.17 -7.62
CA LEU A 178 21.54 16.41 -7.31
C LEU A 178 20.90 15.86 -8.59
N ASP A 179 20.83 16.64 -9.65
CA ASP A 179 20.34 16.20 -10.96
C ASP A 179 21.17 15.07 -11.53
N ALA A 180 22.50 15.21 -11.45
CA ALA A 180 23.42 14.18 -11.91
C ALA A 180 23.33 12.89 -11.09
N LEU A 181 23.19 12.99 -9.75
CA LEU A 181 22.97 11.85 -8.87
C LEU A 181 21.64 11.16 -9.18
N THR A 182 20.56 11.95 -9.25
CA THR A 182 19.21 11.45 -9.55
C THR A 182 19.20 10.69 -10.86
N GLY A 183 19.80 11.26 -11.93
CA GLY A 183 19.91 10.57 -13.22
C GLY A 183 20.65 9.23 -13.13
N ARG A 184 21.71 9.14 -12.34
CA ARG A 184 22.45 7.87 -12.13
C ARG A 184 21.61 6.83 -11.37
N VAL A 185 20.89 7.24 -10.33
CA VAL A 185 20.03 6.34 -9.56
C VAL A 185 18.90 5.83 -10.44
N LEU A 186 18.15 6.71 -11.10
CA LEU A 186 17.04 6.35 -11.97
C LEU A 186 17.45 5.38 -13.09
N ALA A 187 18.61 5.60 -13.69
CA ALA A 187 19.14 4.72 -14.74
C ALA A 187 19.38 3.29 -14.23
N ARG A 188 19.78 3.10 -12.97
CA ARG A 188 19.96 1.77 -12.37
C ARG A 188 18.64 1.01 -12.20
N PHE A 189 17.51 1.73 -12.06
CA PHE A 189 16.17 1.17 -11.99
C PHE A 189 15.45 1.10 -13.35
N GLY A 190 16.20 1.20 -14.45
CA GLY A 190 15.66 1.06 -15.79
C GLY A 190 14.97 2.30 -16.35
N GLN A 191 14.98 3.41 -15.61
CA GLN A 191 14.53 4.70 -16.11
C GLN A 191 15.44 5.22 -17.21
N GLN A 192 14.96 6.14 -18.04
CA GLN A 192 15.72 6.65 -19.18
C GLN A 192 15.95 8.18 -19.07
N PRO A 193 16.75 8.66 -18.09
CA PRO A 193 16.97 10.10 -17.87
C PRO A 193 17.73 10.76 -19.03
N GLU A 194 18.42 9.99 -19.87
CA GLU A 194 19.05 10.51 -21.09
C GLU A 194 18.01 10.85 -22.17
N ARG A 195 16.95 10.04 -22.27
CA ARG A 195 15.83 10.26 -23.20
C ARG A 195 14.82 11.28 -22.68
N TYR A 196 14.63 11.32 -21.36
CA TYR A 196 13.68 12.17 -20.66
C TYR A 196 14.42 13.00 -19.58
N PRO A 197 15.11 14.09 -19.96
CA PRO A 197 15.98 14.85 -19.05
C PRO A 197 15.29 15.41 -17.81
N GLN A 198 13.98 15.68 -17.89
CA GLN A 198 13.15 16.14 -16.77
C GLN A 198 13.10 15.16 -15.60
N LEU A 199 13.39 13.88 -15.84
CA LEU A 199 13.46 12.87 -14.76
C LEU A 199 14.56 13.18 -13.76
N ARG A 200 15.65 13.88 -14.18
CA ARG A 200 16.76 14.25 -13.31
C ARG A 200 16.35 15.21 -12.18
N ASN A 201 15.24 15.95 -12.38
CA ASN A 201 14.73 16.91 -11.41
C ASN A 201 13.66 16.32 -10.47
N THR A 202 13.36 15.01 -10.54
CA THR A 202 12.30 14.40 -9.74
C THR A 202 12.57 14.44 -8.23
N TRP A 203 13.82 14.60 -7.79
CA TRP A 203 14.19 14.80 -6.40
C TRP A 203 13.48 16.01 -5.78
N ILE A 204 13.18 17.07 -6.55
CA ILE A 204 12.51 18.29 -6.08
C ILE A 204 11.11 17.99 -5.55
N GLY A 205 10.39 17.05 -6.17
CA GLY A 205 9.03 16.68 -5.81
C GLY A 205 8.90 15.65 -4.69
N LYS A 206 10.01 15.13 -4.16
CA LYS A 206 10.00 14.10 -3.10
C LYS A 206 9.81 14.73 -1.72
N ARG A 207 8.60 15.24 -1.44
CA ARG A 207 8.25 15.97 -0.22
C ARG A 207 8.71 15.27 1.07
N LEU A 208 8.42 13.99 1.22
CA LEU A 208 8.75 13.22 2.42
C LEU A 208 10.26 13.14 2.69
N MET A 209 11.10 13.16 1.67
CA MET A 209 12.56 13.20 1.83
C MET A 209 13.03 14.45 2.62
N TYR A 210 12.26 15.54 2.57
CA TYR A 210 12.59 16.79 3.26
C TYR A 210 11.86 16.97 4.59
N GLU A 211 10.63 16.48 4.69
CA GLU A 211 9.77 16.68 5.84
C GLU A 211 9.97 15.58 6.90
N ASP A 212 10.24 14.36 6.48
CA ASP A 212 10.43 13.20 7.35
C ASP A 212 11.60 12.32 6.84
N PRO A 213 12.83 12.67 7.19
CA PRO A 213 14.03 11.99 6.70
C PRO A 213 14.03 10.48 6.94
N ASN A 214 14.37 9.73 5.90
CA ASN A 214 14.34 8.25 5.82
C ASN A 214 12.93 7.65 5.88
N TYR A 215 11.87 8.42 5.62
CA TYR A 215 10.52 7.87 5.56
C TYR A 215 10.30 6.97 4.35
N LEU A 216 10.88 7.31 3.19
CA LEU A 216 10.66 6.61 1.92
C LEU A 216 11.02 5.12 1.97
N VAL A 217 12.03 4.74 2.75
CA VAL A 217 12.41 3.33 2.92
C VAL A 217 11.33 2.50 3.63
N ASN A 218 10.42 3.14 4.39
CA ASN A 218 9.33 2.42 5.06
C ASN A 218 8.41 1.71 4.06
N TYR A 219 8.14 2.33 2.90
CA TYR A 219 7.29 1.74 1.87
C TYR A 219 7.90 0.48 1.26
N LEU A 220 9.23 0.38 1.14
CA LEU A 220 9.90 -0.84 0.69
C LEU A 220 9.66 -2.01 1.67
N TYR A 221 9.94 -1.81 2.95
CA TYR A 221 9.70 -2.85 3.96
C TYR A 221 8.22 -3.19 4.11
N ALA A 222 7.37 -2.18 4.06
CA ALA A 222 5.92 -2.34 4.09
C ALA A 222 5.41 -3.16 2.91
N GLY A 223 5.85 -2.83 1.70
CA GLY A 223 5.47 -3.54 0.48
C GLY A 223 5.90 -5.00 0.49
N LEU A 224 7.16 -5.28 0.87
CA LEU A 224 7.67 -6.64 1.01
C LEU A 224 6.81 -7.46 1.99
N LEU A 225 6.46 -6.90 3.14
CA LEU A 225 5.60 -7.59 4.09
C LEU A 225 4.17 -7.74 3.55
N ALA A 226 3.59 -6.70 2.96
CA ALA A 226 2.20 -6.71 2.46
C ALA A 226 1.98 -7.76 1.37
N VAL A 227 2.92 -7.92 0.42
CA VAL A 227 2.85 -8.96 -0.61
C VAL A 227 2.87 -10.35 0.02
N GLN A 228 3.68 -10.57 1.07
CA GLN A 228 3.69 -11.85 1.78
C GLN A 228 2.39 -12.09 2.56
N LEU A 229 1.82 -11.06 3.20
CA LEU A 229 0.50 -11.17 3.84
C LEU A 229 -0.58 -11.57 2.83
N TYR A 230 -0.58 -10.92 1.66
CA TYR A 230 -1.49 -11.23 0.55
C TYR A 230 -1.36 -12.69 0.06
N VAL A 231 -0.13 -13.19 -0.05
CA VAL A 231 0.12 -14.59 -0.46
C VAL A 231 -0.31 -15.59 0.61
N GLN A 232 -0.02 -15.30 1.89
CA GLN A 232 -0.37 -16.20 2.98
C GLN A 232 -1.87 -16.30 3.22
N ASP A 233 -2.59 -15.17 3.07
CA ASP A 233 -4.04 -15.14 3.11
C ASP A 233 -4.68 -16.10 2.09
N GLN A 234 -4.12 -16.15 0.87
CA GLN A 234 -4.61 -17.06 -0.17
C GLN A 234 -4.25 -18.54 0.07
N ARG A 235 -3.10 -18.82 0.71
CA ARG A 235 -2.60 -20.18 0.94
C ARG A 235 -3.21 -20.86 2.14
N ASP A 236 -3.37 -20.15 3.23
CA ASP A 236 -3.84 -20.62 4.53
C ASP A 236 -4.71 -19.56 5.21
N PRO A 237 -5.93 -19.32 4.72
CA PRO A 237 -6.79 -18.24 5.22
C PRO A 237 -7.08 -18.33 6.73
N GLU A 238 -7.27 -19.54 7.25
CA GLU A 238 -7.61 -19.74 8.68
C GLU A 238 -6.41 -19.47 9.59
N GLY A 239 -5.25 -20.06 9.27
CA GLY A 239 -4.02 -19.85 10.03
C GLY A 239 -3.52 -18.41 9.90
N PHE A 240 -3.63 -17.82 8.71
CA PHE A 240 -3.31 -16.42 8.48
C PHE A 240 -4.20 -15.50 9.34
N ARG A 241 -5.52 -15.68 9.30
CA ARG A 241 -6.46 -14.88 10.10
C ARG A 241 -6.10 -14.87 11.58
N ALA A 242 -5.81 -16.04 12.15
CA ALA A 242 -5.47 -16.15 13.56
C ALA A 242 -4.22 -15.33 13.91
N ARG A 243 -3.15 -15.44 13.10
CA ARG A 243 -1.90 -14.71 13.30
C ARG A 243 -2.07 -13.21 13.06
N TYR A 244 -2.74 -12.85 11.97
CA TYR A 244 -2.96 -11.45 11.57
C TYR A 244 -3.75 -10.68 12.63
N LEU A 245 -4.90 -11.18 13.06
CA LEU A 245 -5.74 -10.51 14.05
C LEU A 245 -5.09 -10.44 15.44
N ALA A 246 -4.27 -11.44 15.81
CA ALA A 246 -3.51 -11.42 17.05
C ALA A 246 -2.51 -10.25 17.04
N VAL A 247 -1.68 -10.14 15.99
CA VAL A 247 -0.70 -9.06 15.87
C VAL A 247 -1.39 -7.70 15.72
N LEU A 248 -2.47 -7.62 14.94
CA LEU A 248 -3.21 -6.39 14.74
C LEU A 248 -3.73 -5.78 16.07
N GLY A 249 -4.05 -6.64 17.06
CA GLY A 249 -4.58 -6.22 18.37
C GLY A 249 -3.53 -5.95 19.45
N GLU A 250 -2.26 -6.26 19.23
CA GLU A 250 -1.24 -6.17 20.29
C GLU A 250 -0.69 -4.75 20.53
N GLY A 251 -0.64 -3.92 19.50
CA GLY A 251 0.13 -2.66 19.53
C GLY A 251 1.64 -2.89 19.34
N PHE A 252 2.46 -1.91 19.67
CA PHE A 252 3.90 -1.87 19.32
C PHE A 252 4.80 -1.98 20.56
N ASP A 253 4.51 -2.90 21.46
CA ASP A 253 5.32 -3.13 22.67
C ASP A 253 6.44 -4.16 22.48
N ARG A 254 6.48 -4.85 21.34
CA ARG A 254 7.50 -5.83 20.97
C ARG A 254 8.36 -5.34 19.81
N ALA A 255 9.54 -5.95 19.65
CA ALA A 255 10.40 -5.66 18.51
C ALA A 255 9.68 -5.99 17.19
N PRO A 256 9.76 -5.14 16.15
CA PRO A 256 9.07 -5.34 14.88
C PRO A 256 9.33 -6.71 14.25
N ASN A 257 10.57 -7.21 14.28
CA ASN A 257 10.90 -8.53 13.71
C ASN A 257 10.21 -9.70 14.45
N GLU A 258 9.88 -9.54 15.74
CA GLU A 258 9.12 -10.56 16.48
C GLU A 258 7.66 -10.58 16.03
N GLN A 259 7.07 -9.41 15.82
CA GLN A 259 5.71 -9.28 15.30
C GLN A 259 5.62 -9.81 13.87
N VAL A 260 6.60 -9.50 13.02
CA VAL A 260 6.70 -10.06 11.66
C VAL A 260 6.86 -11.58 11.70
N ALA A 261 7.69 -12.11 12.59
CA ALA A 261 7.85 -13.56 12.74
C ALA A 261 6.52 -14.23 13.12
N GLN A 262 5.71 -13.60 13.95
CA GLN A 262 4.37 -14.10 14.30
C GLN A 262 3.42 -14.03 13.08
N LEU A 263 3.41 -12.93 12.34
CA LEU A 263 2.61 -12.77 11.12
C LEU A 263 2.95 -13.83 10.08
N LEU A 264 4.25 -14.02 9.80
CA LEU A 264 4.72 -14.95 8.78
C LEU A 264 4.70 -16.41 9.25
N GLY A 265 4.69 -16.66 10.57
CA GLY A 265 4.83 -17.99 11.16
C GLY A 265 6.29 -18.50 11.20
N HIS A 266 7.25 -17.67 10.84
CA HIS A 266 8.70 -17.92 10.89
C HIS A 266 9.48 -16.61 10.99
N ALA A 267 10.73 -16.67 11.44
CA ALA A 267 11.60 -15.50 11.46
C ALA A 267 11.75 -14.90 10.06
N PRO A 268 11.70 -13.55 9.90
CA PRO A 268 11.83 -12.91 8.61
C PRO A 268 13.27 -13.06 8.07
N ASP A 269 13.38 -13.49 6.82
CA ASP A 269 14.58 -13.37 5.98
C ASP A 269 14.25 -12.40 4.86
N TRP A 270 14.66 -11.15 5.03
CA TRP A 270 14.30 -10.07 4.10
C TRP A 270 14.81 -10.32 2.67
N ALA A 271 15.97 -10.97 2.50
CA ALA A 271 16.48 -11.31 1.18
C ALA A 271 15.60 -12.37 0.50
N ALA A 272 15.21 -13.41 1.25
CA ALA A 272 14.29 -14.43 0.75
C ALA A 272 12.89 -13.87 0.46
N LEU A 273 12.42 -12.86 1.23
CA LEU A 273 11.16 -12.17 0.95
C LEU A 273 11.21 -11.42 -0.39
N VAL A 274 12.30 -10.73 -0.71
CA VAL A 274 12.47 -10.08 -2.02
C VAL A 274 12.33 -11.08 -3.15
N ASP A 275 13.02 -12.23 -3.07
CA ASP A 275 12.94 -13.28 -4.10
C ASP A 275 11.51 -13.83 -4.24
N ALA A 276 10.82 -14.05 -3.12
CA ALA A 276 9.44 -14.54 -3.10
C ALA A 276 8.47 -13.52 -3.72
N ASP A 277 8.62 -12.24 -3.41
CA ASP A 277 7.77 -11.17 -3.95
C ASP A 277 8.00 -10.96 -5.45
N LEU A 278 9.24 -11.04 -5.91
CA LEU A 278 9.56 -11.02 -7.34
C LEU A 278 8.94 -12.20 -8.11
N GLN A 279 8.80 -13.37 -7.45
CA GLN A 279 8.08 -14.49 -8.06
C GLN A 279 6.59 -14.18 -8.21
N VAL A 280 5.95 -13.59 -7.19
CA VAL A 280 4.54 -13.17 -7.24
C VAL A 280 4.33 -12.12 -8.35
N PHE A 281 5.20 -11.11 -8.39
CA PHE A 281 5.21 -10.11 -9.45
C PHE A 281 5.28 -10.73 -10.85
N ASN A 282 6.24 -11.61 -11.09
CA ASN A 282 6.42 -12.28 -12.38
C ASN A 282 5.20 -13.15 -12.76
N GLN A 283 4.60 -13.85 -11.80
CA GLN A 283 3.38 -14.63 -12.02
C GLN A 283 2.20 -13.74 -12.41
N THR A 284 2.00 -12.62 -11.71
CA THR A 284 0.95 -11.64 -12.00
C THR A 284 1.15 -11.00 -13.38
N ALA A 285 2.39 -10.65 -13.74
CA ALA A 285 2.73 -10.12 -15.04
C ALA A 285 2.45 -11.13 -16.18
N ALA A 286 2.79 -12.41 -15.97
CA ALA A 286 2.50 -13.47 -16.93
C ALA A 286 0.97 -13.69 -17.10
N GLN A 287 0.19 -13.60 -16.03
CA GLN A 287 -1.28 -13.67 -16.08
C GLN A 287 -1.85 -12.50 -16.89
N LEU A 288 -1.34 -11.29 -16.71
CA LEU A 288 -1.77 -10.11 -17.45
C LEU A 288 -1.46 -10.25 -18.95
N GLN A 289 -0.25 -10.71 -19.29
CA GLN A 289 0.14 -10.98 -20.68
C GLN A 289 -0.78 -12.02 -21.35
N ALA A 290 -1.08 -13.12 -20.65
CA ALA A 290 -1.98 -14.15 -21.16
C ALA A 290 -3.42 -13.64 -21.35
N LEU A 291 -3.87 -12.73 -20.48
CA LEU A 291 -5.18 -12.11 -20.59
C LEU A 291 -5.25 -11.17 -21.81
N HIS A 292 -4.23 -10.35 -22.04
CA HIS A 292 -4.13 -9.49 -23.23
C HIS A 292 -4.12 -10.32 -24.52
N ALA A 293 -3.35 -11.39 -24.59
CA ALA A 293 -3.31 -12.27 -25.77
C ALA A 293 -4.70 -12.88 -26.08
N ARG A 294 -5.49 -13.25 -25.07
CA ARG A 294 -6.87 -13.73 -25.26
C ARG A 294 -7.81 -12.64 -25.78
N ILE A 295 -7.69 -11.41 -25.24
CA ILE A 295 -8.49 -10.27 -25.70
C ILE A 295 -8.20 -9.96 -27.18
N GLU A 296 -6.91 -9.94 -27.57
CA GLU A 296 -6.48 -9.69 -28.94
C GLU A 296 -6.95 -10.79 -29.91
N ALA A 297 -6.97 -12.05 -29.47
CA ALA A 297 -7.47 -13.18 -30.24
C ALA A 297 -9.01 -13.22 -30.39
N GLY A 298 -9.73 -12.24 -29.82
CA GLY A 298 -11.20 -12.20 -29.88
C GLY A 298 -11.90 -13.27 -29.03
N GLN A 299 -11.19 -13.93 -28.11
CA GLN A 299 -11.74 -14.98 -27.23
C GLN A 299 -12.33 -14.41 -25.93
N GLY A 300 -12.67 -13.14 -25.92
CA GLY A 300 -13.12 -12.40 -24.76
C GLY A 300 -14.60 -12.00 -24.82
N THR A 301 -15.47 -12.85 -25.38
CA THR A 301 -16.93 -12.68 -25.33
C THR A 301 -17.60 -13.77 -24.50
#